data_f3a6e78aed38f5f7c770cdc28316cf79
#
_entry.id   f3a6e78aed38f5f7c770cdc28316cf79
#
_cell.length_a   1.000
_cell.length_b   1.000
_cell.length_c   1.000
_cell.angle_alpha   90.00
_cell.angle_beta   90.00
_cell.angle_gamma   90.00
#
_symmetry.space_group_name_H-M   'P 1'
#
loop_
_entity.id
_entity.type
_entity.pdbx_description
1 polymer ?
#
loop_
_entity_poly.entity_id
_entity_poly.type
_entity_poly.pdbx_seq_one_letter_code
_entity_poly.pdbx_strand_id
1 'polypeptide(L)'
;MDDTLYVCTGHSWVEAIDAATGKIKWKYDPKANTGPDVYLACRGLAYYKAPEGASSECPERIIAPVLDARLMALNAKTGKPCEDFGDHGFISLTQYLGHVPDGFHFVTSPPMIISDRVITGGWIFDNQATFEPSGAVRAFDPVTGKIVWAWDVGHNPQTWTPGPNDELTRDTPNAWGVYTADPKLGLVYLPTGNAPPAYFGGHRRPFDDKSSSSIIALDAKTGELRLHFQTVH
;
A
#
# COMPACT_ATOMS: atom_id res chain seq x y z
N MET A 1 -12.17 -2.10 18.82
CA MET A 1 -12.66 -3.40 18.39
C MET A 1 -12.41 -4.35 19.53
N ASP A 2 -13.47 -4.72 20.22
CA ASP A 2 -13.44 -5.65 21.35
C ASP A 2 -12.28 -5.38 22.35
N ASP A 3 -12.15 -4.15 22.82
CA ASP A 3 -11.12 -3.71 23.77
C ASP A 3 -9.67 -4.05 23.35
N THR A 4 -9.39 -4.04 22.05
CA THR A 4 -8.05 -4.30 21.53
C THR A 4 -7.55 -3.11 20.70
N LEU A 5 -6.35 -2.62 21.03
CA LEU A 5 -5.57 -1.70 20.22
C LEU A 5 -4.54 -2.49 19.41
N TYR A 6 -4.43 -2.16 18.14
CA TYR A 6 -3.39 -2.70 17.27
C TYR A 6 -2.40 -1.60 16.93
N VAL A 7 -1.13 -1.86 17.12
CA VAL A 7 -0.05 -0.91 16.88
C VAL A 7 1.05 -1.55 16.06
N CYS A 8 1.76 -0.74 15.29
CA CYS A 8 2.96 -1.15 14.59
C CYS A 8 4.16 -0.31 15.01
N THR A 9 5.35 -0.89 14.90
CA THR A 9 6.61 -0.23 15.20
C THR A 9 7.39 0.11 13.94
N GLY A 10 8.43 0.95 14.08
CA GLY A 10 9.35 1.26 12.99
C GLY A 10 10.08 0.03 12.39
N HIS A 11 10.13 -1.09 13.09
CA HIS A 11 10.65 -2.37 12.58
C HIS A 11 9.57 -3.28 12.00
N SER A 12 8.40 -2.73 11.70
CA SER A 12 7.21 -3.45 11.19
C SER A 12 6.67 -4.53 12.14
N TRP A 13 7.06 -4.53 13.41
CA TRP A 13 6.41 -5.40 14.39
C TRP A 13 4.97 -4.95 14.60
N VAL A 14 4.06 -5.91 14.76
CA VAL A 14 2.65 -5.64 15.09
C VAL A 14 2.35 -6.22 16.46
N GLU A 15 1.65 -5.43 17.27
CA GLU A 15 1.24 -5.82 18.61
C GLU A 15 -0.26 -5.57 18.78
N ALA A 16 -0.95 -6.51 19.43
CA ALA A 16 -2.29 -6.32 19.93
C ALA A 16 -2.23 -6.10 21.44
N ILE A 17 -2.84 -5.03 21.88
CA ILE A 17 -2.79 -4.56 23.26
C ILE A 17 -4.22 -4.50 23.82
N ASP A 18 -4.42 -5.01 25.00
CA ASP A 18 -5.66 -4.84 25.74
C ASP A 18 -5.85 -3.37 26.09
N ALA A 19 -6.92 -2.77 25.59
CA ALA A 19 -7.14 -1.32 25.70
C ALA A 19 -7.41 -0.85 27.13
N ALA A 20 -7.92 -1.73 27.99
CA ALA A 20 -8.22 -1.40 29.38
C ALA A 20 -7.01 -1.52 30.29
N THR A 21 -6.13 -2.50 30.02
CA THR A 21 -5.03 -2.84 30.94
C THR A 21 -3.65 -2.50 30.40
N GLY A 22 -3.52 -2.22 29.10
CA GLY A 22 -2.25 -2.01 28.42
C GLY A 22 -1.40 -3.28 28.26
N LYS A 23 -1.93 -4.46 28.57
CA LYS A 23 -1.20 -5.72 28.43
C LYS A 23 -1.15 -6.17 26.99
N ILE A 24 0.02 -6.63 26.53
CA ILE A 24 0.18 -7.21 25.20
C ILE A 24 -0.55 -8.56 25.15
N LYS A 25 -1.52 -8.69 24.22
CA LYS A 25 -2.25 -9.92 23.94
C LYS A 25 -1.42 -10.84 23.04
N TRP A 26 -0.81 -10.26 22.01
CA TRP A 26 0.14 -10.94 21.11
C TRP A 26 1.06 -9.93 20.43
N LYS A 27 2.18 -10.44 19.93
CA LYS A 27 3.17 -9.70 19.16
C LYS A 27 3.63 -10.55 17.98
N TYR A 28 3.79 -9.93 16.82
CA TYR A 28 4.34 -10.56 15.62
C TYR A 28 5.52 -9.77 15.07
N ASP A 29 6.58 -10.47 14.73
CA ASP A 29 7.79 -9.94 14.10
C ASP A 29 7.90 -10.53 12.67
N PRO A 30 7.71 -9.74 11.60
CA PRO A 30 7.74 -10.21 10.22
C PRO A 30 9.16 -10.51 9.71
N LYS A 31 10.19 -10.32 10.54
CA LYS A 31 11.61 -10.44 10.15
C LYS A 31 11.92 -9.57 8.92
N ALA A 32 11.52 -8.31 9.01
CA ALA A 32 11.75 -7.35 7.93
C ALA A 32 13.24 -7.16 7.66
N ASN A 33 13.61 -7.09 6.38
CA ASN A 33 14.95 -6.67 5.99
C ASN A 33 15.10 -5.16 6.25
N THR A 34 15.91 -4.80 7.23
CA THR A 34 16.20 -3.41 7.61
C THR A 34 17.65 -3.02 7.28
N GLY A 35 18.35 -3.82 6.46
CA GLY A 35 19.72 -3.55 6.06
C GLY A 35 19.90 -2.33 5.14
N PRO A 36 18.97 -2.06 4.19
CA PRO A 36 19.01 -0.83 3.40
C PRO A 36 18.71 0.43 4.22
N ASP A 37 19.15 1.59 3.73
CA ASP A 37 18.83 2.92 4.30
C ASP A 37 17.35 3.27 4.06
N VAL A 38 16.46 2.64 4.81
CA VAL A 38 15.02 2.94 4.79
C VAL A 38 14.60 3.68 6.06
N TYR A 39 13.57 4.51 5.95
CA TYR A 39 13.01 5.18 7.12
C TYR A 39 12.24 4.18 7.99
N LEU A 40 12.79 3.87 9.15
CA LEU A 40 12.18 2.98 10.13
C LEU A 40 10.91 3.62 10.71
N ALA A 41 9.82 3.57 9.97
CA ALA A 41 8.55 4.15 10.34
C ALA A 41 7.37 3.23 10.01
N CYS A 42 6.38 3.19 10.89
CA CYS A 42 5.06 2.66 10.61
C CYS A 42 4.04 3.68 11.11
N ARG A 43 3.22 4.23 10.18
CA ARG A 43 2.20 5.24 10.51
C ARG A 43 0.86 4.62 10.84
N GLY A 44 0.72 3.31 10.71
CA GLY A 44 -0.50 2.58 11.06
C GLY A 44 -0.68 1.32 10.26
N LEU A 45 -1.78 0.67 10.53
CA LEU A 45 -2.22 -0.58 9.94
C LEU A 45 -3.73 -0.52 9.71
N ALA A 46 -4.27 -1.49 8.97
CA ALA A 46 -5.70 -1.56 8.69
C ALA A 46 -6.31 -2.82 9.30
N TYR A 47 -7.56 -2.72 9.71
CA TYR A 47 -8.37 -3.86 10.14
C TYR A 47 -9.40 -4.17 9.06
N TYR A 48 -9.49 -5.45 8.68
CA TYR A 48 -10.50 -5.96 7.78
C TYR A 48 -11.29 -7.07 8.45
N LYS A 49 -12.59 -7.05 8.24
CA LYS A 49 -13.51 -8.13 8.61
C LYS A 49 -14.22 -8.61 7.36
N ALA A 50 -14.01 -9.87 7.04
CA ALA A 50 -14.69 -10.51 5.91
C ALA A 50 -16.22 -10.49 6.12
N PRO A 51 -16.99 -10.33 5.05
CA PRO A 51 -18.44 -10.47 5.12
C PRO A 51 -18.86 -11.80 5.73
N GLU A 52 -20.01 -11.82 6.40
CA GLU A 52 -20.57 -13.04 6.97
C GLU A 52 -20.81 -14.08 5.87
N GLY A 53 -20.37 -15.32 6.10
CA GLY A 53 -20.44 -16.40 5.12
C GLY A 53 -19.33 -16.43 4.08
N ALA A 54 -18.39 -15.49 4.12
CA ALA A 54 -17.19 -15.57 3.28
C ALA A 54 -16.35 -16.79 3.68
N SER A 55 -15.85 -17.53 2.67
CA SER A 55 -14.90 -18.62 2.90
C SER A 55 -13.53 -18.04 3.19
N SER A 56 -13.18 -17.93 4.47
CA SER A 56 -11.87 -17.46 4.91
C SER A 56 -11.50 -18.11 6.24
N GLU A 57 -10.30 -18.63 6.32
CA GLU A 57 -9.73 -19.17 7.56
C GLU A 57 -9.38 -18.07 8.56
N CYS A 58 -9.29 -16.83 8.09
CA CYS A 58 -8.88 -15.66 8.84
C CYS A 58 -9.90 -14.51 8.63
N PRO A 59 -11.15 -14.64 9.14
CA PRO A 59 -12.23 -13.70 8.85
C PRO A 59 -11.99 -12.27 9.39
N GLU A 60 -11.20 -12.14 10.44
CA GLU A 60 -10.80 -10.86 11.01
C GLU A 60 -9.29 -10.76 10.96
N ARG A 61 -8.78 -9.76 10.23
CA ARG A 61 -7.35 -9.63 10.01
C ARG A 61 -6.83 -8.21 10.14
N ILE A 62 -5.59 -8.10 10.56
CA ILE A 62 -4.80 -6.89 10.53
C ILE A 62 -3.95 -6.93 9.27
N ILE A 63 -4.08 -5.92 8.43
CA ILE A 63 -3.25 -5.77 7.23
C ILE A 63 -2.26 -4.66 7.48
N ALA A 64 -0.98 -4.98 7.40
CA ALA A 64 0.10 -4.08 7.75
C ALA A 64 1.22 -4.07 6.71
N PRO A 65 1.80 -2.90 6.43
CA PRO A 65 2.97 -2.81 5.58
C PRO A 65 4.21 -3.32 6.30
N VAL A 66 5.13 -3.89 5.53
CA VAL A 66 6.47 -4.28 5.98
C VAL A 66 7.49 -3.45 5.20
N LEU A 67 8.53 -2.98 5.87
CA LEU A 67 9.52 -2.07 5.32
C LEU A 67 10.29 -2.63 4.11
N ASP A 68 10.36 -3.94 3.97
CA ASP A 68 11.01 -4.62 2.85
C ASP A 68 10.07 -4.85 1.65
N ALA A 69 9.13 -3.94 1.43
CA ALA A 69 8.18 -3.98 0.33
C ALA A 69 7.26 -5.21 0.33
N ARG A 70 6.91 -5.74 1.51
CA ARG A 70 5.84 -6.72 1.66
C ARG A 70 4.59 -6.07 2.26
N LEU A 71 3.44 -6.70 2.03
CA LEU A 71 2.22 -6.46 2.78
C LEU A 71 1.86 -7.76 3.48
N MET A 72 1.54 -7.70 4.77
CA MET A 72 1.17 -8.89 5.55
C MET A 72 -0.26 -8.82 6.05
N ALA A 73 -0.89 -9.98 6.19
CA ALA A 73 -2.19 -10.15 6.84
C ALA A 73 -2.04 -11.08 8.04
N LEU A 74 -2.43 -10.61 9.21
CA LEU A 74 -2.37 -11.35 10.48
C LEU A 74 -3.78 -11.55 11.02
N ASN A 75 -4.07 -12.72 11.55
CA ASN A 75 -5.30 -12.98 12.29
C ASN A 75 -5.40 -12.03 13.48
N ALA A 76 -6.45 -11.21 13.52
CA ALA A 76 -6.61 -10.17 14.53
C ALA A 76 -6.63 -10.72 15.97
N LYS A 77 -7.12 -11.94 16.18
CA LYS A 77 -7.22 -12.56 17.52
C LYS A 77 -5.92 -13.21 17.98
N THR A 78 -5.17 -13.82 17.03
CA THR A 78 -4.03 -14.68 17.39
C THR A 78 -2.67 -14.12 17.01
N GLY A 79 -2.62 -13.11 16.12
CA GLY A 79 -1.38 -12.57 15.57
C GLY A 79 -0.66 -13.48 14.59
N LYS A 80 -1.21 -14.65 14.25
CA LYS A 80 -0.63 -15.56 13.27
C LYS A 80 -0.89 -15.07 11.84
N PRO A 81 0.02 -15.31 10.88
CA PRO A 81 -0.25 -15.03 9.48
C PRO A 81 -1.53 -15.71 8.99
N CYS A 82 -2.28 -15.03 8.11
CA CYS A 82 -3.46 -15.57 7.45
C CYS A 82 -3.01 -16.36 6.23
N GLU A 83 -3.04 -17.68 6.29
CA GLU A 83 -2.51 -18.58 5.25
C GLU A 83 -3.18 -18.42 3.88
N ASP A 84 -4.41 -17.90 3.86
CA ASP A 84 -5.18 -17.62 2.64
C ASP A 84 -4.76 -16.31 1.92
N PHE A 85 -3.87 -15.50 2.52
CA PHE A 85 -3.40 -14.24 1.95
C PHE A 85 -2.01 -14.39 1.31
N GLY A 86 -1.96 -14.35 -0.02
CA GLY A 86 -0.71 -14.45 -0.78
C GLY A 86 0.07 -15.73 -0.51
N ASP A 87 1.33 -15.59 -0.18
CA ASP A 87 2.21 -16.67 0.24
C ASP A 87 2.34 -16.66 1.77
N HIS A 88 1.62 -17.58 2.44
CA HIS A 88 1.64 -17.73 3.89
C HIS A 88 1.44 -16.42 4.69
N GLY A 89 0.47 -15.61 4.26
CA GLY A 89 0.13 -14.35 4.92
C GLY A 89 0.85 -13.12 4.39
N PHE A 90 1.59 -13.25 3.29
CA PHE A 90 2.37 -12.16 2.70
C PHE A 90 2.16 -12.02 1.19
N ILE A 91 2.19 -10.78 0.71
CA ILE A 91 2.38 -10.48 -0.71
C ILE A 91 3.59 -9.56 -0.89
N SER A 92 4.29 -9.73 -2.02
CA SER A 92 5.35 -8.79 -2.41
C SER A 92 4.76 -7.57 -3.10
N LEU A 93 5.12 -6.39 -2.64
CA LEU A 93 4.78 -5.13 -3.30
C LEU A 93 5.79 -4.74 -4.38
N THR A 94 6.82 -5.56 -4.63
CA THR A 94 7.71 -5.39 -5.79
C THR A 94 7.18 -6.06 -7.05
N GLN A 95 6.08 -6.82 -6.95
CA GLN A 95 5.42 -7.38 -8.13
C GLN A 95 5.06 -6.27 -9.13
N TYR A 96 5.32 -6.54 -10.41
CA TYR A 96 5.08 -5.62 -11.53
C TYR A 96 5.95 -4.35 -11.53
N LEU A 97 6.98 -4.25 -10.68
CA LEU A 97 7.89 -3.11 -10.65
C LEU A 97 9.20 -3.35 -11.43
N GLY A 98 9.35 -4.53 -12.04
CA GLY A 98 10.59 -4.95 -12.65
C GLY A 98 11.71 -5.13 -11.63
N HIS A 99 12.94 -4.77 -11.97
CA HIS A 99 14.05 -4.80 -11.02
C HIS A 99 13.92 -3.66 -10.02
N VAL A 100 13.86 -4.00 -8.74
CA VAL A 100 13.80 -3.06 -7.61
C VAL A 100 15.01 -3.33 -6.71
N PRO A 101 15.99 -2.42 -6.64
CA PRO A 101 17.07 -2.55 -5.66
C PRO A 101 16.50 -2.53 -4.23
N ASP A 102 17.18 -3.21 -3.30
CA ASP A 102 16.79 -3.24 -1.90
C ASP A 102 16.67 -1.82 -1.34
N GLY A 103 15.55 -1.53 -0.65
CA GLY A 103 15.26 -0.22 -0.09
C GLY A 103 14.71 0.82 -1.06
N PHE A 104 14.63 0.55 -2.37
CA PHE A 104 14.09 1.51 -3.35
C PHE A 104 12.56 1.58 -3.42
N HIS A 105 11.87 0.62 -2.83
CA HIS A 105 10.41 0.65 -2.66
C HIS A 105 10.06 0.13 -1.27
N PHE A 106 9.28 0.89 -0.52
CA PHE A 106 8.79 0.49 0.80
C PHE A 106 7.50 1.23 1.16
N VAL A 107 6.79 0.76 2.18
CA VAL A 107 5.52 1.35 2.60
C VAL A 107 5.57 1.66 4.09
N THR A 108 5.27 2.90 4.45
CA THR A 108 5.24 3.38 5.84
C THR A 108 3.84 3.83 6.28
N SER A 109 2.93 4.03 5.32
CA SER A 109 1.55 4.48 5.60
C SER A 109 0.59 3.30 5.70
N PRO A 110 -0.48 3.41 6.50
CA PRO A 110 -1.47 2.36 6.60
C PRO A 110 -2.12 2.13 5.23
N PRO A 111 -2.35 0.88 4.81
CA PRO A 111 -3.19 0.61 3.66
C PRO A 111 -4.62 1.07 3.94
N MET A 112 -5.33 1.55 2.92
CA MET A 112 -6.74 1.95 3.03
C MET A 112 -7.64 0.76 2.69
N ILE A 113 -8.60 0.47 3.57
CA ILE A 113 -9.64 -0.54 3.30
C ILE A 113 -10.96 0.15 3.01
N ILE A 114 -11.45 -0.06 1.80
CA ILE A 114 -12.73 0.45 1.33
C ILE A 114 -13.25 -0.45 0.19
N SER A 115 -14.56 -0.70 0.15
CA SER A 115 -15.23 -1.48 -0.93
C SER A 115 -14.60 -2.86 -1.16
N ASP A 116 -14.23 -3.56 -0.09
CA ASP A 116 -13.51 -4.85 -0.14
C ASP A 116 -12.23 -4.79 -0.98
N ARG A 117 -11.47 -3.71 -0.81
CA ARG A 117 -10.14 -3.53 -1.40
C ARG A 117 -9.15 -3.06 -0.34
N VAL A 118 -7.94 -3.57 -0.45
CA VAL A 118 -6.76 -3.07 0.26
C VAL A 118 -5.99 -2.20 -0.72
N ILE A 119 -6.03 -0.88 -0.52
CA ILE A 119 -5.42 0.07 -1.43
C ILE A 119 -4.14 0.61 -0.81
N THR A 120 -3.04 0.53 -1.54
CA THR A 120 -1.74 1.04 -1.11
C THR A 120 -0.93 1.57 -2.29
N GLY A 121 -0.18 2.61 -2.06
CA GLY A 121 0.93 3.04 -2.90
C GLY A 121 2.25 2.61 -2.29
N GLY A 122 3.26 3.41 -2.46
CA GLY A 122 4.55 3.16 -1.86
C GLY A 122 5.41 4.41 -1.83
N TRP A 123 6.43 4.37 -1.03
CA TRP A 123 7.52 5.32 -1.09
C TRP A 123 8.57 4.78 -2.04
N ILE A 124 8.97 5.60 -2.98
CA ILE A 124 10.15 5.36 -3.80
C ILE A 124 11.30 6.12 -3.15
N PHE A 125 12.46 5.47 -2.99
CA PHE A 125 13.67 6.13 -2.53
C PHE A 125 14.26 6.95 -3.69
N ASP A 126 13.62 8.09 -3.94
CA ASP A 126 13.82 8.93 -5.11
C ASP A 126 15.14 9.73 -5.09
N ASN A 127 15.49 10.33 -6.23
CA ASN A 127 16.71 11.13 -6.44
C ASN A 127 18.04 10.35 -6.32
N GLN A 128 18.00 9.03 -6.36
CA GLN A 128 19.19 8.19 -6.30
C GLN A 128 19.65 7.77 -7.70
N ALA A 129 18.70 7.60 -8.63
CA ALA A 129 18.95 7.08 -9.96
C ALA A 129 17.93 7.61 -10.98
N THR A 130 18.15 7.30 -12.25
CA THR A 130 17.10 7.25 -13.28
C THR A 130 16.56 5.82 -13.36
N PHE A 131 15.34 5.63 -13.86
CA PHE A 131 14.64 4.34 -13.90
C PHE A 131 14.31 3.78 -12.51
N GLU A 132 13.94 4.66 -11.59
CA GLU A 132 13.43 4.27 -10.29
C GLU A 132 12.09 3.53 -10.41
N PRO A 133 11.70 2.74 -9.39
CA PRO A 133 10.46 1.97 -9.43
C PRO A 133 9.22 2.83 -9.70
N SER A 134 8.13 2.19 -10.15
CA SER A 134 6.84 2.86 -10.36
C SER A 134 6.24 3.37 -9.05
N GLY A 135 5.66 4.56 -9.10
CA GLY A 135 4.83 5.14 -8.03
C GLY A 135 3.35 4.72 -8.06
N ALA A 136 2.99 3.75 -8.90
CA ALA A 136 1.61 3.32 -9.08
C ALA A 136 0.91 2.94 -7.77
N VAL A 137 -0.38 3.30 -7.68
CA VAL A 137 -1.27 2.86 -6.60
C VAL A 137 -1.94 1.57 -6.99
N ARG A 138 -2.02 0.61 -6.06
CA ARG A 138 -2.54 -0.72 -6.33
C ARG A 138 -3.61 -1.11 -5.31
N ALA A 139 -4.59 -1.87 -5.78
CA ALA A 139 -5.58 -2.49 -4.93
C ALA A 139 -5.47 -4.01 -4.98
N PHE A 140 -5.62 -4.60 -3.82
CA PHE A 140 -5.57 -6.05 -3.63
C PHE A 140 -6.86 -6.54 -2.99
N ASP A 141 -7.19 -7.78 -3.26
CA ASP A 141 -8.25 -8.50 -2.55
C ASP A 141 -7.83 -8.73 -1.10
N PRO A 142 -8.64 -8.36 -0.10
CA PRO A 142 -8.23 -8.43 1.31
C PRO A 142 -8.14 -9.85 1.86
N VAL A 143 -8.72 -10.84 1.19
CA VAL A 143 -8.67 -12.25 1.60
C VAL A 143 -7.50 -12.96 0.94
N THR A 144 -7.38 -12.86 -0.37
CA THR A 144 -6.41 -13.61 -1.14
C THR A 144 -5.10 -12.89 -1.43
N GLY A 145 -5.05 -11.57 -1.25
CA GLY A 145 -3.89 -10.75 -1.61
C GLY A 145 -3.68 -10.59 -3.12
N LYS A 146 -4.58 -11.10 -3.97
CA LYS A 146 -4.47 -10.95 -5.43
C LYS A 146 -4.68 -9.50 -5.83
N ILE A 147 -3.88 -9.03 -6.80
CA ILE A 147 -4.08 -7.70 -7.38
C ILE A 147 -5.43 -7.63 -8.10
N VAL A 148 -6.15 -6.53 -7.88
CA VAL A 148 -7.45 -6.27 -8.51
C VAL A 148 -7.29 -5.20 -9.59
N TRP A 149 -6.60 -4.12 -9.27
CA TRP A 149 -6.27 -3.07 -10.20
C TRP A 149 -5.00 -2.32 -9.79
N ALA A 150 -4.38 -1.70 -10.79
CA ALA A 150 -3.32 -0.71 -10.61
C ALA A 150 -3.74 0.60 -11.29
N TRP A 151 -3.53 1.73 -10.62
CA TRP A 151 -3.57 3.05 -11.22
C TRP A 151 -2.15 3.49 -11.52
N ASP A 152 -1.82 3.53 -12.80
CA ASP A 152 -0.49 3.83 -13.35
C ASP A 152 -0.62 4.98 -14.35
N VAL A 153 -0.09 6.14 -14.00
CA VAL A 153 -0.26 7.37 -14.78
C VAL A 153 0.35 7.29 -16.18
N GLY A 154 1.35 6.43 -16.37
CA GLY A 154 2.02 6.25 -17.66
C GLY A 154 1.39 5.18 -18.55
N HIS A 155 0.43 4.41 -18.04
CA HIS A 155 -0.27 3.38 -18.82
C HIS A 155 -1.53 3.96 -19.50
N ASN A 156 -1.99 3.33 -20.55
CA ASN A 156 -3.24 3.68 -21.22
C ASN A 156 -4.08 2.41 -21.51
N PRO A 157 -5.24 2.23 -20.86
CA PRO A 157 -5.85 3.11 -19.84
C PRO A 157 -5.02 3.19 -18.56
N GLN A 158 -5.11 4.31 -17.82
CA GLN A 158 -4.34 4.51 -16.57
C GLN A 158 -4.67 3.49 -15.48
N THR A 159 -5.89 2.94 -15.50
CA THR A 159 -6.32 1.89 -14.59
C THR A 159 -6.48 0.58 -15.34
N TRP A 160 -5.84 -0.45 -14.86
CA TRP A 160 -5.82 -1.77 -15.46
C TRP A 160 -5.43 -2.85 -14.44
N THR A 161 -5.53 -4.11 -14.82
CA THR A 161 -5.08 -5.23 -13.97
C THR A 161 -3.84 -5.85 -14.62
N PRO A 162 -2.65 -5.67 -14.02
CA PRO A 162 -1.42 -6.23 -14.59
C PRO A 162 -1.43 -7.75 -14.60
N GLY A 163 -0.99 -8.35 -15.69
CA GLY A 163 -0.74 -9.77 -15.82
C GLY A 163 0.70 -10.15 -15.42
N PRO A 164 1.04 -11.43 -15.38
CA PRO A 164 2.30 -11.92 -14.81
C PRO A 164 3.59 -11.36 -15.44
N ASN A 165 3.54 -10.94 -16.71
CA ASN A 165 4.69 -10.43 -17.47
C ASN A 165 4.65 -8.91 -17.68
N ASP A 166 3.68 -8.25 -17.09
CA ASP A 166 3.53 -6.80 -17.23
C ASP A 166 4.43 -6.07 -16.22
N GLU A 167 4.83 -4.86 -16.59
CA GLU A 167 5.60 -3.96 -15.74
C GLU A 167 4.91 -2.59 -15.69
N LEU A 168 4.80 -2.05 -14.49
CA LEU A 168 4.26 -0.72 -14.24
C LEU A 168 5.26 0.35 -14.67
N THR A 169 4.75 1.50 -15.12
CA THR A 169 5.57 2.59 -15.63
C THR A 169 6.51 3.13 -14.57
N ARG A 170 7.80 3.10 -14.86
CA ARG A 170 8.85 3.59 -13.96
C ARG A 170 8.89 5.12 -13.91
N ASP A 171 9.54 5.66 -12.88
CA ASP A 171 9.73 7.10 -12.66
C ASP A 171 8.41 7.89 -12.63
N THR A 172 7.34 7.30 -12.07
CA THR A 172 6.03 7.97 -11.95
C THR A 172 5.79 8.55 -10.57
N PRO A 173 4.91 9.58 -10.43
CA PRO A 173 4.53 10.12 -9.14
C PRO A 173 4.05 9.04 -8.19
N ASN A 174 4.53 9.06 -6.95
CA ASN A 174 4.18 8.09 -5.93
C ASN A 174 3.20 8.69 -4.89
N ALA A 175 2.45 7.82 -4.22
CA ALA A 175 1.52 8.18 -3.16
C ALA A 175 1.94 7.47 -1.85
N TRP A 176 2.88 8.06 -1.13
CA TRP A 176 3.43 7.52 0.12
C TRP A 176 2.77 8.05 1.39
N GLY A 177 1.92 9.07 1.25
CA GLY A 177 1.21 9.71 2.36
C GLY A 177 0.06 8.85 2.90
N VAL A 178 -0.62 9.38 3.90
CA VAL A 178 -1.83 8.77 4.46
C VAL A 178 -3.02 9.07 3.54
N TYR A 179 -3.87 8.06 3.30
CA TYR A 179 -5.08 8.17 2.49
C TYR A 179 -6.30 8.44 3.36
N THR A 180 -7.33 8.99 2.75
CA THR A 180 -8.66 9.06 3.32
C THR A 180 -9.68 8.49 2.34
N ALA A 181 -10.88 8.14 2.82
CA ALA A 181 -11.90 7.54 1.98
C ALA A 181 -13.30 8.02 2.35
N ASP A 182 -14.18 8.04 1.37
CA ASP A 182 -15.61 8.24 1.56
C ASP A 182 -16.38 6.98 1.15
N PRO A 183 -16.88 6.18 2.11
CA PRO A 183 -17.61 4.96 1.80
C PRO A 183 -18.95 5.20 1.08
N LYS A 184 -19.57 6.37 1.22
CA LYS A 184 -20.84 6.70 0.54
C LYS A 184 -20.63 6.96 -0.94
N LEU A 185 -19.53 7.63 -1.26
CA LEU A 185 -19.14 7.90 -2.64
C LEU A 185 -18.37 6.75 -3.26
N GLY A 186 -17.83 5.82 -2.46
CA GLY A 186 -16.97 4.74 -2.91
C GLY A 186 -15.61 5.24 -3.40
N LEU A 187 -15.13 6.36 -2.86
CA LEU A 187 -13.90 7.01 -3.30
C LEU A 187 -12.78 6.90 -2.26
N VAL A 188 -11.56 6.72 -2.74
CA VAL A 188 -10.34 6.90 -1.97
C VAL A 188 -9.60 8.14 -2.46
N TYR A 189 -9.16 8.97 -1.52
CA TYR A 189 -8.39 10.18 -1.78
C TYR A 189 -6.95 9.99 -1.35
N LEU A 190 -6.03 10.32 -2.22
CA LEU A 190 -4.61 10.15 -1.99
C LEU A 190 -3.80 11.37 -2.48
N PRO A 191 -2.77 11.78 -1.73
CA PRO A 191 -1.83 12.80 -2.18
C PRO A 191 -0.74 12.14 -3.01
N THR A 192 -0.40 12.72 -4.16
CA THR A 192 0.76 12.33 -4.94
C THR A 192 1.93 13.26 -4.71
N GLY A 193 3.13 12.69 -4.64
CA GLY A 193 4.39 13.42 -4.71
C GLY A 193 4.77 13.78 -6.13
N ASN A 194 6.02 14.18 -6.33
CA ASN A 194 6.58 14.39 -7.66
C ASN A 194 7.02 13.07 -8.28
N ALA A 195 7.11 13.04 -9.61
CA ALA A 195 7.79 11.96 -10.31
C ALA A 195 9.29 11.99 -10.02
N PRO A 196 9.96 10.85 -9.79
CA PRO A 196 11.41 10.77 -9.72
C PRO A 196 12.09 11.13 -11.05
N PRO A 197 13.28 11.75 -10.99
CA PRO A 197 13.91 12.37 -9.84
C PRO A 197 13.18 13.67 -9.44
N ALA A 198 12.77 13.77 -8.17
CA ALA A 198 11.83 14.79 -7.70
C ALA A 198 12.34 16.23 -7.85
N TYR A 199 13.66 16.45 -7.73
CA TYR A 199 14.28 17.78 -7.80
C TYR A 199 14.65 18.24 -9.21
N PHE A 200 14.59 17.36 -10.22
CA PHE A 200 14.93 17.69 -11.58
C PHE A 200 13.79 17.38 -12.55
N GLY A 201 13.07 18.43 -12.97
CA GLY A 201 11.91 18.28 -13.85
C GLY A 201 12.21 17.95 -15.32
N GLY A 202 13.48 17.97 -15.75
CA GLY A 202 13.85 17.79 -17.17
C GLY A 202 13.57 16.39 -17.76
N HIS A 203 13.30 15.39 -16.92
CA HIS A 203 12.93 14.03 -17.34
C HIS A 203 11.43 13.75 -17.25
N ARG A 204 10.64 14.69 -16.72
CA ARG A 204 9.19 14.50 -16.54
C ARG A 204 8.49 14.43 -17.90
N ARG A 205 7.64 13.44 -18.04
CA ARG A 205 6.76 13.27 -19.18
C ARG A 205 5.46 14.04 -18.92
N PRO A 206 4.66 14.39 -19.94
CA PRO A 206 3.41 15.16 -19.75
C PRO A 206 2.42 14.55 -18.74
N PHE A 207 2.38 13.21 -18.62
CA PHE A 207 1.53 12.54 -17.66
C PHE A 207 2.10 12.58 -16.22
N ASP A 208 3.42 12.68 -16.06
CA ASP A 208 4.06 12.87 -14.76
C ASP A 208 3.75 14.26 -14.20
N ASP A 209 3.91 15.29 -15.00
CA ASP A 209 3.59 16.67 -14.59
C ASP A 209 2.13 16.81 -14.20
N LYS A 210 1.24 16.25 -15.00
CA LYS A 210 -0.19 16.30 -14.73
C LYS A 210 -0.57 15.67 -13.38
N SER A 211 0.12 14.63 -12.96
CA SER A 211 -0.23 13.84 -11.78
C SER A 211 0.68 14.09 -10.57
N SER A 212 1.74 14.90 -10.73
CA SER A 212 2.61 15.32 -9.63
C SER A 212 1.93 16.33 -8.70
N SER A 213 2.31 16.33 -7.42
CA SER A 213 1.84 17.29 -6.41
C SER A 213 0.33 17.50 -6.45
N SER A 214 -0.43 16.42 -6.46
CA SER A 214 -1.87 16.43 -6.68
C SER A 214 -2.65 15.75 -5.56
N ILE A 215 -3.92 16.10 -5.45
CA ILE A 215 -4.92 15.31 -4.75
C ILE A 215 -5.70 14.52 -5.80
N ILE A 216 -5.66 13.21 -5.68
CA ILE A 216 -6.31 12.27 -6.60
C ILE A 216 -7.45 11.58 -5.85
N ALA A 217 -8.62 11.45 -6.50
CA ALA A 217 -9.66 10.55 -6.04
C ALA A 217 -9.88 9.43 -7.05
N LEU A 218 -9.77 8.19 -6.58
CA LEU A 218 -10.02 6.99 -7.36
C LEU A 218 -11.31 6.31 -6.89
N ASP A 219 -12.05 5.75 -7.82
CA ASP A 219 -13.10 4.78 -7.49
C ASP A 219 -12.45 3.55 -6.83
N ALA A 220 -12.86 3.25 -5.62
CA ALA A 220 -12.21 2.21 -4.82
C ALA A 220 -12.37 0.80 -5.40
N LYS A 221 -13.48 0.53 -6.12
CA LYS A 221 -13.72 -0.79 -6.73
C LYS A 221 -12.95 -0.99 -8.01
N THR A 222 -12.89 0.06 -8.86
CA THR A 222 -12.38 -0.03 -10.22
C THR A 222 -11.01 0.59 -10.41
N GLY A 223 -10.59 1.48 -9.51
CA GLY A 223 -9.35 2.26 -9.64
C GLY A 223 -9.46 3.43 -10.62
N GLU A 224 -10.63 3.67 -11.23
CA GLU A 224 -10.82 4.75 -12.19
C GLU A 224 -10.64 6.12 -11.53
N LEU A 225 -9.96 7.02 -12.22
CA LEU A 225 -9.79 8.40 -11.80
C LEU A 225 -11.13 9.15 -11.83
N ARG A 226 -11.54 9.68 -10.68
CA ARG A 226 -12.79 10.46 -10.52
C ARG A 226 -12.54 11.94 -10.30
N LEU A 227 -11.45 12.29 -9.60
CA LEU A 227 -11.07 13.67 -9.36
C LEU A 227 -9.56 13.79 -9.42
N HIS A 228 -9.12 14.89 -9.99
CA HIS A 228 -7.73 15.31 -10.00
C HIS A 228 -7.68 16.81 -9.69
N PHE A 229 -6.92 17.15 -8.65
CA PHE A 229 -6.64 18.53 -8.28
C PHE A 229 -5.14 18.69 -8.05
N GLN A 230 -4.49 19.40 -8.96
CA GLN A 230 -3.07 19.71 -8.85
C GLN A 230 -2.86 20.91 -7.94
N THR A 231 -1.95 20.79 -6.96
CA THR A 231 -1.70 21.83 -5.96
C THR A 231 -0.58 22.78 -6.37
N VAL A 232 0.32 22.33 -7.26
CA VAL A 232 1.45 23.10 -7.80
C VAL A 232 1.47 22.93 -9.32
N HIS A 233 1.51 24.06 -10.03
CA HIS A 233 1.52 24.12 -11.50
C HIS A 233 2.86 24.61 -12.01
#